data_5f591927e2cbc955cc72f63549d97584
#
_entry.id   5f591927e2cbc955cc72f63549d97584
#
_cell.length_a   1.000
_cell.length_b   1.000
_cell.length_c   1.000
_cell.angle_alpha   90.00
_cell.angle_beta   90.00
_cell.angle_gamma   90.00
#
_symmetry.space_group_name_H-M   'P 1'
#
loop_
_entity.id
_entity.type
_entity.pdbx_description
1 polymer ?
#
loop_
_entity_poly.entity_id
_entity_poly.type
_entity_poly.pdbx_seq_one_letter_code
_entity_poly.pdbx_strand_id
1 'polypeptide(L)' 'MTSRRDQTGAVLLTVEAAAERLSTSPRFIRRLIAERRIEFVKVGRHVRISESALADFIDAGRVAPLTGAGIRHKMKGVA' A
#
# COMPACT_ATOMS: atom_id res chain seq x y z
N MET A 1 -16.22 6.89 15.09
CA MET A 1 -15.84 6.93 15.07
C MET A 1 -15.28 7.01 14.93
N THR A 2 -15.25 7.01 14.72
CA THR A 2 -14.67 6.98 14.56
C THR A 2 -14.10 6.92 14.36
N SER A 3 -14.00 6.79 14.10
CA SER A 3 -13.41 6.56 13.85
C SER A 3 -13.01 6.33 13.65
N ARG A 4 -13.01 6.16 13.45
CA ARG A 4 -12.56 5.87 13.30
C ARG A 4 -12.23 5.59 13.09
N ARG A 5 -12.35 5.45 13.07
CA ARG A 5 -11.86 5.22 13.00
C ARG A 5 -11.70 4.88 13.15
N ASP A 6 -11.91 4.88 13.16
CA ASP A 6 -11.61 4.55 13.39
C ASP A 6 -11.57 3.90 13.60
N GLN A 7 -11.80 3.59 13.69
CA GLN A 7 -11.52 3.08 13.83
C GLN A 7 -11.28 2.46 13.44
N THR A 8 -12.07 2.35 13.73
CA THR A 8 -11.89 1.58 12.86
C THR A 8 -10.71 1.36 12.06
N GLY A 9 -10.49 1.09 11.19
CA GLY A 9 -9.29 0.84 10.53
C GLY A 9 -8.09 0.97 11.39
N ALA A 10 -8.27 0.69 12.59
CA ALA A 10 -7.24 0.93 13.57
C ALA A 10 -6.20 -0.15 13.65
N VAL A 11 -6.31 -1.18 12.84
CA VAL A 11 -5.28 -2.23 12.85
C VAL A 11 -4.01 -1.67 12.23
N LEU A 12 -2.96 -1.71 13.02
CA LEU A 12 -1.65 -1.22 12.60
C LEU A 12 -0.71 -2.39 12.37
N LEU A 13 -0.02 -2.34 11.26
CA LEU A 13 0.87 -3.42 10.86
C LEU A 13 2.31 -2.99 11.00
N THR A 14 3.16 -3.94 11.37
CA THR A 14 4.59 -3.69 11.33
C THR A 14 5.04 -3.65 9.88
N VAL A 15 6.25 -3.16 9.66
CA VAL A 15 6.82 -3.16 8.32
C VAL A 15 6.85 -4.59 7.76
N GLU A 16 7.20 -5.53 8.62
CA GLU A 16 7.27 -6.93 8.21
C GLU A 16 5.90 -7.49 7.84
N ALA A 17 4.89 -7.17 8.63
CA ALA A 17 3.55 -7.64 8.34
C ALA A 17 2.99 -7.00 7.06
N ALA A 18 3.28 -5.72 6.87
CA ALA A 18 2.85 -5.05 5.66
C ALA A 18 3.50 -5.65 4.43
N ALA A 19 4.79 -5.98 4.54
CA ALA A 19 5.50 -6.60 3.43
C ALA A 19 4.86 -7.94 3.08
N GLU A 20 4.49 -8.69 4.10
CA GLU A 20 3.86 -9.98 3.88
C GLU A 20 2.53 -9.82 3.16
N ARG A 21 1.75 -8.83 3.58
CA ARG A 21 0.46 -8.57 2.95
C ARG A 21 0.61 -8.25 1.48
N LEU A 22 1.70 -7.58 1.11
CA LEU A 22 1.94 -7.21 -0.28
C LEU A 22 2.79 -8.23 -1.01
N SER A 23 3.15 -9.32 -0.35
CA SER A 23 4.02 -10.34 -0.94
C SER A 23 5.32 -9.71 -1.44
N THR A 24 5.89 -8.88 -0.60
CA THR A 24 7.13 -8.21 -0.95
C THR A 24 8.06 -8.24 0.25
N SER A 25 9.10 -7.44 0.24
CA SER A 25 10.11 -7.48 1.30
C SER A 25 9.98 -6.28 2.23
N PRO A 26 10.42 -6.41 3.48
CA PRO A 26 10.46 -5.26 4.38
C PRO A 26 11.29 -4.12 3.83
N ARG A 27 12.33 -4.45 3.07
CA ARG A 27 13.16 -3.41 2.44
C ARG A 27 12.34 -2.57 1.50
N PHE A 28 11.46 -3.20 0.73
CA PHE A 28 10.60 -2.47 -0.18
C PHE A 28 9.67 -1.54 0.58
N ILE A 29 9.10 -2.04 1.66
CA ILE A 29 8.20 -1.21 2.48
C ILE A 29 8.95 -0.02 3.06
N ARG A 30 10.17 -0.25 3.56
CA ARG A 30 10.95 0.84 4.13
C ARG A 30 11.27 1.89 3.08
N ARG A 31 11.48 1.46 1.86
CA ARG A 31 11.72 2.40 0.76
C ARG A 31 10.47 3.24 0.50
N LEU A 32 9.30 2.61 0.49
CA LEU A 32 8.05 3.36 0.29
C LEU A 32 7.88 4.42 1.36
N ILE A 33 8.22 4.08 2.59
CA ILE A 33 8.11 5.02 3.70
C ILE A 33 9.11 6.16 3.52
N ALA A 34 10.32 5.82 3.19
CA ALA A 34 11.38 6.84 3.02
C ALA A 34 11.04 7.80 1.89
N GLU A 35 10.41 7.29 0.85
CA GLU A 35 10.06 8.11 -0.30
C GLU A 35 8.69 8.74 -0.17
N ARG A 36 8.05 8.53 0.97
CA ARG A 36 6.72 9.09 1.25
C ARG A 36 5.69 8.66 0.23
N ARG A 37 5.78 7.42 -0.19
CA ARG A 37 4.85 6.88 -1.18
C ARG A 37 3.74 6.08 -0.54
N ILE A 38 3.79 5.90 0.76
CA ILE A 38 2.73 5.23 1.50
C ILE A 38 2.58 5.94 2.82
N GLU A 39 1.35 6.08 3.26
CA GLU A 39 1.05 6.72 4.53
C GLU A 39 1.46 5.80 5.66
N PHE A 40 2.04 6.35 6.70
CA PHE A 40 2.46 5.56 7.85
C PHE A 40 2.25 6.35 9.13
N VAL A 41 2.26 5.63 10.24
CA VAL A 41 2.02 6.21 11.55
C VAL A 41 3.24 5.94 12.42
N LYS A 42 3.66 6.94 13.17
CA LYS A 42 4.72 6.74 14.14
C LYS A 42 4.10 6.60 15.53
N VAL A 43 4.35 5.46 16.15
CA VAL A 43 3.89 5.22 17.49
C VAL A 43 5.13 5.21 18.37
N GLY A 44 5.41 6.37 18.96
CA GLY A 44 6.69 6.55 19.62
C GLY A 44 7.79 6.49 18.58
N ARG A 45 8.69 5.56 18.73
CA ARG A 45 9.76 5.38 17.75
C ARG A 45 9.47 4.21 16.80
N HIS A 46 8.28 3.67 16.88
CA HIS A 46 7.91 2.54 16.02
C HIS A 46 7.13 3.04 14.82
N VAL A 47 7.45 2.50 13.66
CA VAL A 47 6.73 2.83 12.44
C VAL A 47 5.68 1.75 12.21
N ARG A 48 4.47 2.18 11.92
CA ARG A 48 3.36 1.26 11.65
C ARG A 48 2.61 1.72 10.43
N ILE A 49 1.98 0.77 9.76
CA ILE A 49 1.18 1.07 8.56
C ILE A 49 -0.22 0.54 8.84
N SER A 50 -1.21 1.41 8.73
CA SER A 50 -2.58 0.96 8.96
C SER A 50 -3.05 0.09 7.80
N GLU A 51 -3.98 -0.79 8.10
CA GLU A 51 -4.56 -1.62 7.04
C GLU A 51 -5.21 -0.76 5.97
N SER A 52 -5.82 0.34 6.37
CA SER A 52 -6.47 1.20 5.39
C SER A 52 -5.45 1.89 4.48
N ALA A 53 -4.30 2.30 5.04
CA ALA A 53 -3.27 2.90 4.21
C ALA A 53 -2.73 1.89 3.22
N LEU A 54 -2.59 0.65 3.67
CA LEU A 54 -2.11 -0.41 2.80
C LEU A 54 -3.12 -0.69 1.68
N ALA A 55 -4.41 -0.71 2.04
CA ALA A 55 -5.45 -0.92 1.05
C ALA A 55 -5.46 0.19 0.01
N ASP A 56 -5.27 1.43 0.47
CA ASP A 56 -5.23 2.57 -0.44
C ASP A 56 -4.05 2.46 -1.38
N PHE A 57 -2.91 2.02 -0.87
CA PHE A 57 -1.73 1.85 -1.69
C PHE A 57 -1.96 0.78 -2.76
N ILE A 58 -2.60 -0.30 -2.37
CA ILE A 58 -2.92 -1.37 -3.30
C ILE A 58 -3.87 -0.86 -4.38
N ASP A 59 -4.89 -0.12 -3.98
CA ASP A 59 -5.85 0.43 -4.93
C ASP A 59 -5.20 1.38 -5.91
N ALA A 60 -4.29 2.21 -5.42
CA ALA A 60 -3.62 3.17 -6.28
C ALA A 60 -2.74 2.46 -7.31
N GLY A 61 -2.31 1.24 -6.99
CA GLY A 61 -1.49 0.49 -7.92
C GLY A 61 -2.24 -0.46 -8.81
N ARG A 62 -3.57 -0.47 -8.72
CA ARG A 62 -4.34 -1.37 -9.56
C ARG A 62 -4.26 -0.98 -11.02
N VAL A 63 -4.04 -1.98 -11.83
CA VAL A 63 -4.03 -1.78 -13.27
C VAL A 63 -5.25 -2.52 -13.81
N ALA A 64 -6.17 -1.76 -14.38
CA ALA A 64 -7.41 -2.35 -14.87
C ALA A 64 -7.12 -3.32 -16.00
N PRO A 65 -7.92 -4.39 -16.08
CA PRO A 65 -7.74 -5.30 -17.21
C PRO A 65 -8.08 -4.58 -18.50
N LEU A 66 -7.34 -4.91 -19.53
CA LEU A 66 -7.53 -4.31 -20.84
C LEU A 66 -8.30 -5.25 -21.72
N THR A 67 -9.11 -4.68 -22.61
CA THR A 67 -9.87 -5.46 -23.56
C THR A 67 -9.69 -4.86 -24.93
N GLY A 68 -9.83 -5.72 -25.94
CA GLY A 68 -9.81 -5.26 -27.31
C GLY A 68 -8.50 -4.59 -27.69
N ALA A 69 -8.62 -3.58 -28.50
CA ALA A 69 -7.45 -2.94 -29.10
C ALA A 69 -6.57 -2.26 -28.08
N GLY A 70 -7.13 -1.88 -26.96
CA GLY A 70 -6.37 -1.15 -25.98
C GLY A 70 -5.28 -1.95 -25.32
N ILE A 71 -5.39 -3.24 -25.33
CA ILE A 71 -4.48 -4.10 -24.61
C ILE A 71 -3.03 -3.95 -25.04
N ARG A 72 -2.78 -4.13 -26.30
CA ARG A 72 -1.42 -4.11 -26.79
C ARG A 72 -0.76 -2.77 -26.54
N HIS A 73 -1.48 -1.74 -26.82
CA HIS A 73 -0.96 -0.41 -26.67
C HIS A 73 -0.54 -0.13 -25.26
N LYS A 74 -1.41 -0.46 -24.34
CA LYS A 74 -1.14 -0.20 -22.93
C LYS A 74 -0.02 -1.04 -22.39
N MET A 75 0.04 -2.27 -22.81
CA MET A 75 1.08 -3.14 -22.32
C MET A 75 2.46 -2.67 -22.73
N LYS A 76 2.55 -2.06 -23.86
CA LYS A 76 3.82 -1.51 -24.26
C LYS A 76 4.25 -0.40 -23.34
N GLY A 77 3.33 0.41 -22.95
CA GLY A 77 3.63 1.49 -22.06
C GLY A 77 4.02 1.02 -20.68
N VAL A 78 3.53 -0.14 -20.31
CA VAL A 78 3.80 -0.68 -18.99
C VAL A 78 5.11 -1.45 -18.91
N ALA A 79 5.43 -2.09 -19.94
CA ALA A 79 6.59 -2.98 -19.99
C ALA A 79 7.91 -2.31 -19.66
#